data_86997b820aff3632de24787828f50d5d
#
_entry.id   86997b820aff3632de24787828f50d5d
#
_cell.length_a   1.000
_cell.length_b   1.000
_cell.length_c   1.000
_cell.angle_alpha   90.00
_cell.angle_beta   90.00
_cell.angle_gamma   90.00
#
_symmetry.space_group_name_H-M   'P 1'
#
loop_
_entity.id
_entity.type
_entity.pdbx_description
1 polymer ?
#
loop_
_entity_poly.entity_id
_entity_poly.type
_entity_poly.pdbx_seq_one_letter_code
_entity_poly.pdbx_strand_id
1 'polypeptide(L)'
;MNSQDDLRPRHPLNRRTFVSMVAAGAASTLFQGNAAAAQPTPKARNVVLVHGLFADGSSWSEVIARLQTAGLNATAVQNPLTTLPEAVASAQRVLARQDGPTVLVGHSFS
;
A
#
# COMPACT_ATOMS: atom_id res chain seq x y z
N MET A 1 48.98 35.66 -28.22
CA MET A 1 47.86 36.51 -28.10
C MET A 1 46.77 36.12 -29.07
N ASN A 2 46.03 35.13 -28.75
CA ASN A 2 44.90 34.81 -29.56
C ASN A 2 43.81 34.21 -28.69
N SER A 3 42.93 35.08 -28.28
CA SER A 3 41.71 34.76 -27.54
C SER A 3 40.62 34.11 -28.41
N GLN A 4 41.02 33.50 -29.48
CA GLN A 4 40.08 32.87 -30.43
C GLN A 4 39.83 31.37 -30.13
N ASP A 5 40.64 30.79 -29.28
CA ASP A 5 40.45 29.36 -28.94
C ASP A 5 39.40 29.16 -27.85
N ASP A 6 38.88 30.22 -27.29
CA ASP A 6 37.82 30.13 -26.28
C ASP A 6 36.41 30.15 -26.85
N LEU A 7 36.29 30.17 -28.16
CA LEU A 7 34.98 30.15 -28.85
C LEU A 7 34.59 28.78 -29.39
N ARG A 8 35.23 27.75 -28.92
CA ARG A 8 34.58 26.44 -29.08
C ARG A 8 33.34 26.47 -28.23
N PRO A 9 32.17 26.34 -28.83
CA PRO A 9 30.99 26.12 -28.05
C PRO A 9 31.22 24.81 -27.32
N ARG A 10 31.59 24.92 -26.06
CA ARG A 10 31.30 23.87 -25.13
C ARG A 10 29.80 23.75 -25.17
N HIS A 11 29.31 22.86 -25.99
CA HIS A 11 27.94 22.46 -25.86
C HIS A 11 27.83 21.85 -24.46
N PRO A 12 27.36 22.58 -23.47
CA PRO A 12 26.98 21.94 -22.26
C PRO A 12 25.95 20.90 -22.70
N LEU A 13 26.16 19.70 -22.31
CA LEU A 13 25.10 18.71 -22.36
C LEU A 13 23.85 19.40 -21.88
N ASN A 14 23.03 19.79 -22.85
CA ASN A 14 21.88 20.60 -22.55
C ASN A 14 21.03 19.77 -21.61
N ARG A 15 20.71 20.29 -20.46
CA ARG A 15 19.85 19.61 -19.49
C ARG A 15 18.59 19.03 -20.15
N ARG A 16 18.10 19.71 -21.17
CA ARG A 16 16.97 19.24 -21.97
C ARG A 16 17.31 17.98 -22.77
N THR A 17 18.51 17.91 -23.37
CA THR A 17 18.93 16.71 -24.09
C THR A 17 19.15 15.54 -23.15
N PHE A 18 19.76 15.78 -21.99
CA PHE A 18 19.95 14.77 -20.97
C PHE A 18 18.63 14.26 -20.42
N VAL A 19 17.69 15.13 -20.11
CA VAL A 19 16.35 14.77 -19.63
C VAL A 19 15.59 13.98 -20.68
N SER A 20 15.70 14.37 -21.95
CA SER A 20 15.07 13.63 -23.05
C SER A 20 15.65 12.23 -23.22
N MET A 21 16.96 12.06 -23.07
CA MET A 21 17.62 10.75 -23.15
C MET A 21 17.23 9.85 -21.96
N VAL A 22 17.15 10.40 -20.76
CA VAL A 22 16.70 9.66 -19.57
C VAL A 22 15.23 9.27 -19.69
N ALA A 23 14.40 10.16 -20.18
CA ALA A 23 12.98 9.87 -20.40
C ALA A 23 12.77 8.77 -21.45
N ALA A 24 13.55 8.78 -22.54
CA ALA A 24 13.48 7.73 -23.56
C ALA A 24 13.97 6.39 -23.02
N GLY A 25 15.05 6.37 -22.23
CA GLY A 25 15.55 5.17 -21.58
C GLY A 25 14.57 4.60 -20.57
N ALA A 26 13.94 5.44 -19.76
CA ALA A 26 12.92 5.03 -18.81
C ALA A 26 11.66 4.48 -19.51
N ALA A 27 11.22 5.09 -20.59
CA ALA A 27 10.10 4.60 -21.39
C ALA A 27 10.38 3.24 -22.00
N SER A 28 11.59 3.01 -22.52
CA SER A 28 11.99 1.71 -23.08
C SER A 28 12.03 0.63 -22.01
N THR A 29 12.50 0.95 -20.82
CA THR A 29 12.54 0.02 -19.69
C THR A 29 11.13 -0.34 -19.20
N LEU A 30 10.21 0.64 -19.16
CA LEU A 30 8.82 0.42 -18.80
C LEU A 30 8.08 -0.45 -19.83
N PHE A 31 8.41 -0.32 -21.11
CA PHE A 31 7.83 -1.15 -22.17
C PHE A 31 8.33 -2.59 -22.16
N GLN A 32 9.56 -2.81 -21.71
CA GLN A 32 10.17 -4.14 -21.57
C GLN A 32 9.89 -4.76 -20.21
N GLY A 33 9.73 -3.94 -19.19
CA GLY A 33 9.30 -4.34 -17.86
C GLY A 33 7.79 -4.50 -17.85
N ASN A 34 7.36 -5.65 -17.50
CA ASN A 34 5.99 -6.04 -17.33
C ASN A 34 5.08 -4.86 -16.94
N ALA A 35 4.06 -4.55 -17.73
CA ALA A 35 3.11 -3.44 -17.48
C ALA A 35 2.45 -3.54 -16.09
N ALA A 36 2.37 -4.74 -15.50
CA ALA A 36 1.91 -4.97 -14.13
C ALA A 36 2.79 -4.31 -13.06
N ALA A 37 4.10 -4.07 -13.34
CA ALA A 37 5.00 -3.39 -12.42
C ALA A 37 4.81 -1.87 -12.39
N ALA A 38 4.06 -1.31 -13.34
CA ALA A 38 3.84 0.13 -13.47
C ALA A 38 2.68 0.65 -12.61
N GLN A 39 1.85 -0.23 -12.04
CA GLN A 39 0.75 0.16 -11.17
C GLN A 39 1.14 -0.04 -9.70
N PRO A 40 1.17 1.03 -8.89
CA PRO A 40 1.44 0.88 -7.47
C PRO A 40 0.33 0.03 -6.83
N THR A 41 0.71 -1.04 -6.13
CA THR A 41 -0.21 -1.81 -5.30
C THR A 41 -0.72 -0.91 -4.17
N PRO A 42 -2.02 -0.77 -3.98
CA PRO A 42 -2.56 -0.01 -2.86
C PRO A 42 -2.02 -0.58 -1.54
N LYS A 43 -1.42 0.26 -0.71
CA LYS A 43 -1.01 -0.15 0.63
C LYS A 43 -2.22 -0.18 1.54
N ALA A 44 -2.39 -1.27 2.28
CA ALA A 44 -3.41 -1.36 3.30
C ALA A 44 -3.17 -0.30 4.39
N ARG A 45 -4.23 0.40 4.75
CA ARG A 45 -4.23 1.37 5.86
C ARG A 45 -5.03 0.86 7.05
N ASN A 46 -5.91 -0.07 6.80
CA ASN A 46 -6.84 -0.62 7.77
C ASN A 46 -6.63 -2.13 7.91
N VAL A 47 -6.77 -2.62 9.13
CA VAL A 47 -6.78 -4.04 9.44
C VAL A 47 -8.02 -4.33 10.27
N VAL A 48 -8.84 -5.26 9.82
CA VAL A 48 -10.03 -5.74 10.53
C VAL A 48 -9.74 -7.16 11.02
N LEU A 49 -9.91 -7.38 12.31
CA LEU A 49 -9.50 -8.60 13.01
C LEU A 49 -10.74 -9.31 13.56
N VAL A 50 -10.92 -10.56 13.17
CA VAL A 50 -12.06 -11.38 13.61
C VAL A 50 -11.56 -12.50 14.52
N HIS A 51 -12.09 -12.55 15.74
CA HIS A 51 -11.73 -13.56 16.74
C HIS A 51 -12.46 -14.90 16.49
N GLY A 52 -11.89 -15.97 17.02
CA GLY A 52 -12.47 -17.29 16.95
C GLY A 52 -13.45 -17.63 18.08
N LEU A 53 -13.86 -18.91 18.15
CA LEU A 53 -14.69 -19.43 19.23
C LEU A 53 -14.00 -19.24 20.58
N PHE A 54 -14.82 -19.10 21.63
CA PHE A 54 -14.37 -18.93 23.02
C PHE A 54 -13.49 -17.71 23.27
N ALA A 55 -13.51 -16.76 22.35
CA ALA A 55 -12.78 -15.49 22.44
C ALA A 55 -13.72 -14.32 22.20
N ASP A 56 -13.17 -13.12 22.27
CA ASP A 56 -13.83 -11.89 21.88
C ASP A 56 -12.80 -10.92 21.27
N GLY A 57 -13.22 -9.72 20.91
CA GLY A 57 -12.34 -8.74 20.29
C GLY A 57 -11.10 -8.39 21.11
N SER A 58 -11.16 -8.56 22.43
CA SER A 58 -10.02 -8.27 23.31
C SER A 58 -8.84 -9.23 23.12
N SER A 59 -9.07 -10.41 22.53
CA SER A 59 -8.01 -11.34 22.20
C SER A 59 -6.98 -10.75 21.22
N TRP A 60 -7.36 -9.71 20.49
CA TRP A 60 -6.52 -8.99 19.54
C TRP A 60 -5.81 -7.77 20.12
N SER A 61 -5.98 -7.47 21.41
CA SER A 61 -5.53 -6.20 22.02
C SER A 61 -4.05 -5.92 21.80
N GLU A 62 -3.18 -6.91 21.97
CA GLU A 62 -1.74 -6.72 21.75
C GLU A 62 -1.39 -6.54 20.27
N VAL A 63 -2.07 -7.28 19.39
CA VAL A 63 -1.87 -7.14 17.95
C VAL A 63 -2.31 -5.76 17.49
N ILE A 64 -3.46 -5.29 17.97
CA ILE A 64 -3.98 -3.95 17.70
C ILE A 64 -2.96 -2.88 18.10
N ALA A 65 -2.43 -2.96 19.32
CA ALA A 65 -1.42 -2.01 19.78
C ALA A 65 -0.19 -1.95 18.89
N ARG A 66 0.28 -3.10 18.42
CA ARG A 66 1.42 -3.18 17.51
C ARG A 66 1.11 -2.61 16.13
N LEU A 67 -0.07 -2.91 15.59
CA LEU A 67 -0.53 -2.38 14.31
C LEU A 67 -0.68 -0.86 14.36
N GLN A 68 -1.23 -0.32 15.44
CA GLN A 68 -1.35 1.11 15.65
C GLN A 68 0.01 1.80 15.75
N THR A 69 0.97 1.19 16.45
CA THR A 69 2.35 1.68 16.50
C THR A 69 2.99 1.71 15.11
N ALA A 70 2.64 0.77 14.25
CA ALA A 70 3.08 0.74 12.85
C ALA A 70 2.33 1.75 11.93
N GLY A 71 1.41 2.53 12.47
CA GLY A 71 0.66 3.54 11.74
C GLY A 71 -0.58 3.02 11.02
N LEU A 72 -1.04 1.81 11.35
CA LEU A 72 -2.23 1.22 10.77
C LEU A 72 -3.46 1.46 11.65
N ASN A 73 -4.61 1.56 11.03
CA ASN A 73 -5.88 1.59 11.72
C ASN A 73 -6.35 0.14 11.93
N ALA A 74 -6.48 -0.29 13.17
CA ALA A 74 -6.82 -1.67 13.51
C ALA A 74 -8.14 -1.72 14.31
N THR A 75 -9.06 -2.55 13.86
CA THR A 75 -10.39 -2.71 14.46
C THR A 75 -10.70 -4.18 14.67
N ALA A 76 -11.11 -4.54 15.87
CA ALA A 76 -11.61 -5.87 16.18
C ALA A 76 -13.11 -5.95 15.92
N VAL A 77 -13.53 -7.05 15.32
CA VAL A 77 -14.95 -7.41 15.21
C VAL A 77 -15.37 -8.14 16.49
N GLN A 78 -16.51 -7.80 17.02
CA GLN A 78 -17.18 -8.61 18.05
C GLN A 78 -18.09 -9.61 17.36
N ASN A 79 -17.60 -10.82 17.20
CA ASN A 79 -18.36 -11.91 16.62
C ASN A 79 -19.37 -12.41 17.69
N PRO A 80 -20.67 -12.44 17.39
CA PRO A 80 -21.67 -12.84 18.37
C PRO A 80 -21.62 -14.33 18.73
N LEU A 81 -20.91 -15.14 17.94
CA LEU A 81 -20.77 -16.60 18.16
C LEU A 81 -22.10 -17.35 18.22
N THR A 82 -23.08 -16.90 17.48
CA THR A 82 -24.44 -17.46 17.42
C THR A 82 -24.61 -18.27 16.14
N THR A 83 -24.80 -17.59 15.01
CA THR A 83 -24.95 -18.22 13.70
C THR A 83 -23.91 -17.65 12.74
N LEU A 84 -23.58 -18.39 11.69
CA LEU A 84 -22.69 -17.92 10.66
C LEU A 84 -23.20 -16.65 9.95
N PRO A 85 -24.47 -16.53 9.58
CA PRO A 85 -24.99 -15.30 8.99
C PRO A 85 -24.80 -14.07 9.89
N GLU A 86 -25.00 -14.19 11.20
CA GLU A 86 -24.81 -13.10 12.15
C GLU A 86 -23.34 -12.75 12.32
N ALA A 87 -22.46 -13.73 12.35
CA ALA A 87 -21.02 -13.52 12.36
C ALA A 87 -20.55 -12.75 11.11
N VAL A 88 -20.98 -13.19 9.93
CA VAL A 88 -20.69 -12.53 8.66
C VAL A 88 -21.21 -11.09 8.66
N ALA A 89 -22.46 -10.88 9.11
CA ALA A 89 -23.04 -9.54 9.19
C ALA A 89 -22.25 -8.61 10.14
N SER A 90 -21.72 -9.13 11.23
CA SER A 90 -20.87 -8.36 12.15
C SER A 90 -19.58 -7.91 11.48
N ALA A 91 -18.90 -8.80 10.77
CA ALA A 91 -17.70 -8.46 10.02
C ALA A 91 -17.99 -7.44 8.90
N GLN A 92 -19.07 -7.65 8.16
CA GLN A 92 -19.48 -6.73 7.09
C GLN A 92 -19.76 -5.31 7.60
N ARG A 93 -20.39 -5.17 8.76
CA ARG A 93 -20.63 -3.85 9.37
C ARG A 93 -19.33 -3.12 9.71
N VAL A 94 -18.34 -3.83 10.19
CA VAL A 94 -17.03 -3.23 10.49
C VAL A 94 -16.28 -2.88 9.20
N LEU A 95 -16.30 -3.77 8.22
CA LEU A 95 -15.66 -3.52 6.92
C LEU A 95 -16.28 -2.31 6.21
N ALA A 96 -17.58 -2.15 6.28
CA ALA A 96 -18.29 -1.01 5.67
C ALA A 96 -17.88 0.35 6.21
N ARG A 97 -17.29 0.40 7.40
CA ARG A 97 -16.83 1.65 8.05
C ARG A 97 -15.37 1.96 7.75
N GLN A 98 -14.66 1.06 7.06
CA GLN A 98 -13.26 1.30 6.78
C GLN A 98 -13.10 2.30 5.64
N ASP A 99 -12.13 3.20 5.80
CA ASP A 99 -11.77 4.17 4.78
C ASP A 99 -10.51 3.70 4.05
N GLY A 100 -10.70 3.13 2.88
CA GLY A 100 -9.62 2.71 1.98
C GLY A 100 -9.23 1.25 2.08
N PRO A 101 -8.06 0.89 1.53
CA PRO A 101 -7.61 -0.50 1.45
C PRO A 101 -7.52 -1.16 2.82
N THR A 102 -8.14 -2.34 2.95
CA THR A 102 -8.31 -3.03 4.22
C THR A 102 -7.88 -4.49 4.11
N VAL A 103 -7.11 -4.95 5.08
CA VAL A 103 -6.79 -6.36 5.26
C VAL A 103 -7.77 -6.95 6.26
N LEU A 104 -8.41 -8.03 5.90
CA LEU A 104 -9.26 -8.81 6.80
C LEU A 104 -8.46 -10.00 7.33
N VAL A 105 -8.42 -10.14 8.64
CA VAL A 105 -7.71 -11.21 9.34
C VAL A 105 -8.69 -12.00 10.17
N GLY A 106 -8.73 -13.30 9.99
CA GLY A 106 -9.53 -14.20 10.78
C GLY A 106 -8.68 -15.23 11.53
N HIS A 107 -9.17 -15.66 12.67
CA HIS A 107 -8.56 -16.71 13.46
C HIS A 107 -9.58 -17.78 13.82
N SER A 108 -9.29 -19.07 13.52
CA SER A 108 -10.13 -20.21 13.85
C SER A 108 -11.52 -20.09 13.22
N PHE A 109 -12.57 -20.09 14.02
CA PHE A 109 -13.96 -19.94 13.58
C PHE A 109 -14.26 -18.47 13.26
N SER A 110 -13.73 -18.00 12.17
CA SER A 110 -13.98 -16.62 11.73
C SER A 110 -13.93 -16.44 10.22
#